data_f376201291760f64920eb98f8094e75b
#
_entry.id   f376201291760f64920eb98f8094e75b
#
_cell.length_a   1.000
_cell.length_b   1.000
_cell.length_c   1.000
_cell.angle_alpha   90.00
_cell.angle_beta   90.00
_cell.angle_gamma   90.00
#
_symmetry.space_group_name_H-M   'P 1'
#
loop_
_entity.id
_entity.type
_entity.pdbx_description
1 polymer ?
#
loop_
_entity_poly.entity_id
_entity_poly.type
_entity_poly.pdbx_seq_one_letter_code
_entity_poly.pdbx_strand_id
1 'polypeptide(L)'
;YPYMMIYLIGTLPSMISTGMNPFINAQGYATTGMLSVAVGAVSNLILDPIFIFVFDMGIKGAAIATVISQIFSALFVFYFLEKKAELKVRFLKRNEFRNSIDYAKNIVSLGTAGFIMQLTNSLVSICCNHVLSIVGGDVYISVMTIVASLRQMIETPIYAINEGTSPIISYNYGAKRPKRVKKGGAVLMTLVIAYTIVLWSVIIIAPKYLILLFTSDTNLMADAIPALKMYFAAFIFMDLQYIGQTIFKSLNKKKQAIFFSLLRKVIIAIPLTYILPFMMKLGPQGVFIA
;
A
#
# COMPACT_ATOMS: atom_id res chain seq x y z
N TYR A 1 17.47 17.69 -0.79
CA TYR A 1 18.50 16.81 -0.21
C TYR A 1 18.39 16.72 1.33
N PRO A 2 18.32 17.83 2.11
CA PRO A 2 18.25 17.76 3.58
C PRO A 2 17.03 17.02 4.13
N TYR A 3 15.85 17.21 3.54
CA TYR A 3 14.63 16.48 3.91
C TYR A 3 14.83 14.96 3.83
N MET A 4 15.39 14.49 2.72
CA MET A 4 15.57 13.05 2.47
C MET A 4 16.56 12.42 3.46
N MET A 5 17.63 13.14 3.83
CA MET A 5 18.60 12.65 4.81
C MET A 5 18.00 12.50 6.21
N ILE A 6 17.20 13.48 6.62
CA ILE A 6 16.49 13.41 7.92
C ILE A 6 15.46 12.29 7.89
N TYR A 7 14.67 12.19 6.82
CA TYR A 7 13.63 11.18 6.67
C TYR A 7 14.19 9.75 6.68
N LEU A 8 15.38 9.52 6.12
CA LEU A 8 16.04 8.22 6.15
C LEU A 8 16.32 7.72 7.58
N ILE A 9 16.59 8.62 8.54
CA ILE A 9 16.77 8.25 9.96
C ILE A 9 15.45 7.70 10.53
N GLY A 10 14.30 8.26 10.12
CA GLY A 10 12.97 7.80 10.51
C GLY A 10 12.56 6.47 9.91
N THR A 11 13.23 5.99 8.88
CA THR A 11 12.90 4.71 8.23
C THR A 11 12.94 3.54 9.22
N LEU A 12 13.92 3.50 10.12
CA LEU A 12 14.08 2.42 11.08
C LEU A 12 12.93 2.37 12.10
N PRO A 13 12.55 3.46 12.80
CA PRO A 13 11.35 3.50 13.63
C PRO A 13 10.06 3.17 12.86
N SER A 14 9.92 3.66 11.64
CA SER A 14 8.78 3.37 10.78
C SER A 14 8.68 1.87 10.46
N MET A 15 9.78 1.23 10.11
CA MET A 15 9.82 -0.22 9.86
C MET A 15 9.49 -1.03 11.12
N ILE A 16 9.94 -0.60 12.30
CA ILE A 16 9.58 -1.24 13.57
C ILE A 16 8.08 -1.11 13.81
N SER A 17 7.53 0.08 13.74
CA SER A 17 6.10 0.33 13.95
C SER A 17 5.23 -0.48 12.99
N THR A 18 5.50 -0.40 11.69
CA THR A 18 4.71 -1.06 10.65
C THR A 18 4.90 -2.58 10.68
N GLY A 19 6.12 -3.07 10.90
CA GLY A 19 6.43 -4.50 10.92
C GLY A 19 5.95 -5.21 12.17
N MET A 20 5.85 -4.52 13.31
CA MET A 20 5.41 -5.11 14.58
C MET A 20 3.90 -4.97 14.81
N ASN A 21 3.22 -4.04 14.15
CA ASN A 21 1.77 -3.84 14.26
C ASN A 21 0.93 -5.11 13.93
N PRO A 22 1.25 -5.92 12.89
CA PRO A 22 0.55 -7.17 12.62
C PRO A 22 0.57 -8.17 13.79
N PHE A 23 1.60 -8.15 14.65
CA PHE A 23 1.65 -9.02 15.85
C PHE A 23 0.63 -8.60 16.90
N ILE A 24 0.33 -7.29 17.00
CA ILE A 24 -0.74 -6.77 17.88
C ILE A 24 -2.08 -7.23 17.35
N ASN A 25 -2.32 -7.05 16.04
CA ASN A 25 -3.57 -7.44 15.38
C ASN A 25 -3.80 -8.94 15.42
N ALA A 26 -2.76 -9.76 15.24
CA ALA A 26 -2.85 -11.22 15.28
C ALA A 26 -3.22 -11.77 16.68
N GLN A 27 -2.93 -11.04 17.75
CA GLN A 27 -3.34 -11.35 19.11
C GLN A 27 -4.76 -10.87 19.44
N GLY A 28 -5.50 -10.28 18.49
CA GLY A 28 -6.86 -9.81 18.67
C GLY A 28 -6.98 -8.35 19.15
N TYR A 29 -5.87 -7.63 19.33
CA TYR A 29 -5.86 -6.25 19.82
C TYR A 29 -5.93 -5.23 18.66
N ALA A 30 -6.89 -5.39 17.74
CA ALA A 30 -7.01 -4.54 16.55
C ALA A 30 -7.14 -3.04 16.88
N THR A 31 -7.89 -2.69 17.93
CA THR A 31 -8.00 -1.30 18.41
C THR A 31 -6.66 -0.72 18.84
N THR A 32 -5.82 -1.51 19.53
CA THR A 32 -4.49 -1.08 19.92
C THR A 32 -3.56 -0.93 18.71
N GLY A 33 -3.68 -1.83 17.74
CA GLY A 33 -2.98 -1.70 16.46
C GLY A 33 -3.36 -0.40 15.73
N MET A 34 -4.64 -0.06 15.71
CA MET A 34 -5.11 1.23 15.18
C MET A 34 -4.55 2.41 15.99
N LEU A 35 -4.59 2.36 17.32
CA LEU A 35 -4.07 3.43 18.18
C LEU A 35 -2.58 3.68 17.95
N SER A 36 -1.79 2.65 17.67
CA SER A 36 -0.35 2.83 17.39
C SER A 36 -0.09 3.69 16.15
N VAL A 37 -0.91 3.53 15.12
CA VAL A 37 -0.85 4.36 13.91
C VAL A 37 -1.41 5.76 14.20
N ALA A 38 -2.52 5.85 14.95
CA ALA A 38 -3.12 7.12 15.32
C ALA A 38 -2.18 7.99 16.16
N VAL A 39 -1.43 7.42 17.10
CA VAL A 39 -0.39 8.14 17.88
C VAL A 39 0.63 8.78 16.95
N GLY A 40 1.13 8.05 15.94
CA GLY A 40 2.04 8.61 14.93
C GLY A 40 1.40 9.74 14.13
N ALA A 41 0.20 9.51 13.60
CA ALA A 41 -0.50 10.50 12.77
C ALA A 41 -0.86 11.79 13.53
N VAL A 42 -1.41 11.66 14.74
CA VAL A 42 -1.77 12.83 15.58
C VAL A 42 -0.52 13.58 16.01
N SER A 43 0.54 12.86 16.40
CA SER A 43 1.82 13.51 16.74
C SER A 43 2.39 14.29 15.56
N ASN A 44 2.33 13.73 14.36
CA ASN A 44 2.79 14.42 13.15
C ASN A 44 1.95 15.68 12.87
N LEU A 45 0.62 15.56 12.93
CA LEU A 45 -0.30 16.69 12.73
C LEU A 45 -0.05 17.86 13.70
N ILE A 46 0.35 17.56 14.94
CA ILE A 46 0.67 18.58 15.94
C ILE A 46 2.09 19.14 15.75
N LEU A 47 3.07 18.26 15.47
CA LEU A 47 4.46 18.65 15.39
C LEU A 47 4.80 19.39 14.08
N ASP A 48 4.13 19.07 12.97
CA ASP A 48 4.36 19.74 11.69
C ASP A 48 4.22 21.26 11.78
N PRO A 49 3.09 21.83 12.25
CA PRO A 49 2.95 23.27 12.39
C PRO A 49 3.99 23.89 13.35
N ILE A 50 4.33 23.20 14.43
CA ILE A 50 5.29 23.68 15.41
C ILE A 50 6.69 23.80 14.79
N PHE A 51 7.17 22.75 14.13
CA PHE A 51 8.50 22.78 13.54
C PHE A 51 8.57 23.63 12.28
N ILE A 52 7.51 23.70 11.48
CA ILE A 52 7.48 24.48 10.25
C ILE A 52 7.36 25.98 10.55
N PHE A 53 6.38 26.39 11.39
CA PHE A 53 6.01 27.78 11.57
C PHE A 53 6.56 28.39 12.86
N VAL A 54 6.54 27.67 14.00
CA VAL A 54 7.00 28.25 15.29
C VAL A 54 8.51 28.26 15.37
N PHE A 55 9.16 27.17 14.94
CA PHE A 55 10.63 27.09 14.90
C PHE A 55 11.25 27.56 13.57
N ASP A 56 10.42 27.97 12.60
CA ASP A 56 10.83 28.48 11.28
C ASP A 56 11.82 27.55 10.53
N MET A 57 11.67 26.23 10.72
CA MET A 57 12.55 25.23 10.12
C MET A 57 12.11 24.83 8.70
N GLY A 58 10.95 25.26 8.22
CA GLY A 58 10.42 25.00 6.90
C GLY A 58 10.37 23.51 6.58
N ILE A 59 10.86 23.11 5.40
CA ILE A 59 10.87 21.71 4.92
C ILE A 59 11.67 20.77 5.84
N LYS A 60 12.73 21.24 6.49
CA LYS A 60 13.48 20.42 7.47
C LYS A 60 12.65 20.12 8.71
N GLY A 61 11.83 21.09 9.14
CA GLY A 61 10.90 20.94 10.25
C GLY A 61 9.88 19.82 10.01
N ALA A 62 9.28 19.77 8.84
CA ALA A 62 8.37 18.68 8.44
C ALA A 62 9.04 17.30 8.49
N ALA A 63 10.29 17.20 8.02
CA ALA A 63 11.04 15.94 8.10
C ALA A 63 11.28 15.48 9.54
N ILE A 64 11.68 16.41 10.42
CA ILE A 64 11.94 16.13 11.85
C ILE A 64 10.65 15.72 12.55
N ALA A 65 9.55 16.44 12.33
CA ALA A 65 8.23 16.12 12.89
C ALA A 65 7.79 14.71 12.49
N THR A 66 7.98 14.33 11.23
CA THR A 66 7.68 12.99 10.73
C THR A 66 8.53 11.93 11.44
N VAL A 67 9.84 12.14 11.60
CA VAL A 67 10.74 11.19 12.28
C VAL A 67 10.34 11.01 13.75
N ILE A 68 10.07 12.10 14.45
CA ILE A 68 9.64 12.05 15.87
C ILE A 68 8.31 11.29 16.00
N SER A 69 7.37 11.53 15.10
CA SER A 69 6.06 10.85 15.10
C SER A 69 6.20 9.35 14.84
N GLN A 70 7.11 8.95 13.95
CA GLN A 70 7.44 7.54 13.72
C GLN A 70 8.09 6.90 14.96
N ILE A 71 8.94 7.62 15.68
CA ILE A 71 9.51 7.17 16.94
C ILE A 71 8.41 6.96 17.99
N PHE A 72 7.47 7.88 18.14
CA PHE A 72 6.36 7.72 19.08
C PHE A 72 5.49 6.50 18.76
N SER A 73 5.17 6.29 17.47
CA SER A 73 4.45 5.09 17.04
C SER A 73 5.23 3.81 17.36
N ALA A 74 6.53 3.78 17.07
CA ALA A 74 7.39 2.63 17.35
C ALA A 74 7.50 2.34 18.86
N LEU A 75 7.68 3.37 19.69
CA LEU A 75 7.73 3.23 21.15
C LEU A 75 6.40 2.72 21.71
N PHE A 76 5.27 3.20 21.18
CA PHE A 76 3.95 2.72 21.61
C PHE A 76 3.77 1.23 21.30
N VAL A 77 4.11 0.80 20.08
CA VAL A 77 4.04 -0.60 19.64
C VAL A 77 4.94 -1.47 20.52
N PHE A 78 6.18 -1.03 20.73
CA PHE A 78 7.15 -1.78 21.53
C PHE A 78 6.72 -1.90 23.00
N TYR A 79 6.27 -0.80 23.62
CA TYR A 79 5.73 -0.79 24.97
C TYR A 79 4.56 -1.76 25.13
N PHE A 80 3.62 -1.75 24.18
CA PHE A 80 2.46 -2.64 24.24
C PHE A 80 2.89 -4.11 24.14
N LEU A 81 3.75 -4.45 23.18
CA LEU A 81 4.20 -5.82 22.95
C LEU A 81 5.09 -6.36 24.07
N GLU A 82 5.81 -5.50 24.81
CA GLU A 82 6.63 -5.90 25.94
C GLU A 82 5.80 -6.07 27.21
N LYS A 83 4.87 -5.14 27.48
CA LYS A 83 4.19 -5.05 28.79
C LYS A 83 2.79 -5.62 28.82
N LYS A 84 2.00 -5.42 27.76
CA LYS A 84 0.53 -5.69 27.77
C LYS A 84 0.10 -6.84 26.89
N ALA A 85 0.86 -7.21 25.86
CA ALA A 85 0.53 -8.30 24.96
C ALA A 85 0.61 -9.66 25.66
N GLU A 86 -0.22 -10.61 25.23
CA GLU A 86 -0.16 -12.00 25.69
C GLU A 86 1.14 -12.68 25.24
N LEU A 87 1.46 -12.54 23.97
CA LEU A 87 2.74 -12.97 23.40
C LEU A 87 3.72 -11.80 23.42
N LYS A 88 4.54 -11.77 24.47
CA LYS A 88 5.51 -10.69 24.68
C LYS A 88 6.70 -10.81 23.77
N VAL A 89 7.13 -9.68 23.22
CA VAL A 89 8.40 -9.58 22.51
C VAL A 89 9.53 -9.40 23.51
N ARG A 90 10.61 -10.16 23.34
CA ARG A 90 11.82 -10.05 24.14
C ARG A 90 13.05 -10.09 23.25
N PHE A 91 14.12 -9.48 23.69
CA PHE A 91 15.41 -9.63 23.01
C PHE A 91 15.92 -11.06 23.15
N LEU A 92 16.45 -11.60 22.05
CA LEU A 92 17.05 -12.93 22.02
C LEU A 92 18.30 -12.99 22.91
N LYS A 93 18.40 -14.03 23.73
CA LYS A 93 19.63 -14.33 24.42
C LYS A 93 20.68 -14.89 23.45
N ARG A 94 21.95 -14.65 23.72
CA ARG A 94 23.07 -15.08 22.85
C ARG A 94 23.01 -16.57 22.48
N ASN A 95 22.56 -17.40 23.38
CA ASN A 95 22.44 -18.86 23.17
C ASN A 95 21.26 -19.25 22.26
N GLU A 96 20.25 -18.37 22.13
CA GLU A 96 19.06 -18.62 21.30
C GLU A 96 19.27 -18.16 19.85
N PHE A 97 20.30 -17.33 19.61
CA PHE A 97 20.56 -16.72 18.30
C PHE A 97 20.76 -17.78 17.19
N ARG A 98 21.52 -18.84 17.49
CA ARG A 98 21.80 -19.92 16.51
C ARG A 98 20.53 -20.65 16.06
N ASN A 99 19.61 -20.92 16.97
CA ASN A 99 18.35 -21.59 16.68
C ASN A 99 17.34 -20.68 15.97
N SER A 100 17.54 -19.38 16.05
CA SER A 100 16.64 -18.38 15.43
C SER A 100 16.98 -18.08 13.97
N ILE A 101 18.13 -18.55 13.47
CA ILE A 101 18.58 -18.30 12.08
C ILE A 101 17.58 -18.87 11.06
N ASP A 102 17.03 -20.06 11.31
CA ASP A 102 16.08 -20.66 10.37
C ASP A 102 14.72 -19.92 10.35
N TYR A 103 14.29 -19.41 11.48
CA TYR A 103 13.13 -18.51 11.53
C TYR A 103 13.41 -17.21 10.78
N ALA A 104 14.59 -16.62 10.97
CA ALA A 104 15.00 -15.41 10.24
C ALA A 104 15.04 -15.63 8.73
N LYS A 105 15.59 -16.78 8.25
CA LYS A 105 15.57 -17.15 6.82
C LYS A 105 14.14 -17.23 6.26
N ASN A 106 13.23 -17.83 7.01
CA ASN A 106 11.82 -17.92 6.61
C ASN A 106 11.14 -16.56 6.54
N ILE A 107 11.40 -15.68 7.51
CA ILE A 107 10.88 -14.30 7.55
C ILE A 107 11.42 -13.52 6.34
N VAL A 108 12.72 -13.55 6.10
CA VAL A 108 13.35 -12.87 4.94
C VAL A 108 12.80 -13.43 3.62
N SER A 109 12.63 -14.75 3.51
CA SER A 109 12.05 -15.38 2.32
C SER A 109 10.59 -14.98 2.06
N LEU A 110 9.80 -14.73 3.11
CA LEU A 110 8.45 -14.17 2.97
C LEU A 110 8.49 -12.69 2.61
N GLY A 111 9.39 -11.93 3.24
CA GLY A 111 9.59 -10.51 2.96
C GLY A 111 10.07 -10.25 1.52
N THR A 112 10.90 -11.14 0.97
CA THR A 112 11.36 -11.07 -0.43
C THR A 112 10.18 -11.09 -1.41
N ALA A 113 9.12 -11.85 -1.11
CA ALA A 113 7.91 -11.84 -1.95
C ALA A 113 7.25 -10.45 -1.98
N GLY A 114 7.09 -9.81 -0.82
CA GLY A 114 6.57 -8.44 -0.72
C GLY A 114 7.47 -7.42 -1.43
N PHE A 115 8.79 -7.55 -1.25
CA PHE A 115 9.77 -6.70 -1.92
C PHE A 115 9.67 -6.79 -3.46
N ILE A 116 9.65 -8.01 -4.02
CA ILE A 116 9.49 -8.21 -5.47
C ILE A 116 8.17 -7.60 -5.98
N MET A 117 7.09 -7.75 -5.22
CA MET A 117 5.80 -7.16 -5.59
C MET A 117 5.86 -5.63 -5.62
N GLN A 118 6.54 -5.00 -4.66
CA GLN A 118 6.68 -3.55 -4.59
C GLN A 118 7.65 -3.02 -5.65
N LEU A 119 8.76 -3.70 -5.86
CA LEU A 119 9.72 -3.39 -6.94
C LEU A 119 9.01 -3.41 -8.30
N THR A 120 8.16 -4.40 -8.54
CA THR A 120 7.39 -4.53 -9.78
C THR A 120 6.39 -3.38 -9.96
N ASN A 121 5.76 -2.88 -8.87
CA ASN A 121 4.92 -1.68 -8.94
C ASN A 121 5.72 -0.46 -9.41
N SER A 122 6.92 -0.26 -8.84
CA SER A 122 7.80 0.84 -9.22
C SER A 122 8.22 0.75 -10.68
N LEU A 123 8.55 -0.45 -11.17
CA LEU A 123 8.90 -0.66 -12.59
C LEU A 123 7.75 -0.30 -13.53
N VAL A 124 6.52 -0.75 -13.23
CA VAL A 124 5.33 -0.37 -14.02
C VAL A 124 5.16 1.15 -14.04
N SER A 125 5.26 1.81 -12.88
CA SER A 125 5.14 3.27 -12.80
C SER A 125 6.20 4.00 -13.64
N ILE A 126 7.45 3.54 -13.60
CA ILE A 126 8.55 4.11 -14.40
C ILE A 126 8.25 3.93 -15.90
N CYS A 127 7.82 2.74 -16.33
CA CYS A 127 7.47 2.48 -17.71
C CYS A 127 6.28 3.34 -18.17
N CYS A 128 5.22 3.45 -17.39
CA CYS A 128 4.07 4.29 -17.71
C CYS A 128 4.47 5.77 -17.86
N ASN A 129 5.22 6.31 -16.90
CA ASN A 129 5.68 7.70 -16.96
C ASN A 129 6.61 7.95 -18.14
N HIS A 130 7.51 7.01 -18.45
CA HIS A 130 8.41 7.10 -19.60
C HIS A 130 7.62 7.12 -20.93
N VAL A 131 6.67 6.22 -21.11
CA VAL A 131 5.84 6.20 -22.32
C VAL A 131 4.98 7.45 -22.43
N LEU A 132 4.36 7.90 -21.33
CA LEU A 132 3.55 9.12 -21.32
C LEU A 132 4.38 10.37 -21.65
N SER A 133 5.63 10.45 -21.21
CA SER A 133 6.50 11.57 -21.58
C SER A 133 6.78 11.66 -23.07
N ILE A 134 6.79 10.52 -23.76
CA ILE A 134 7.03 10.46 -25.21
C ILE A 134 5.75 10.77 -26.02
N VAL A 135 4.61 10.17 -25.62
CA VAL A 135 3.38 10.23 -26.44
C VAL A 135 2.40 11.31 -26.02
N GLY A 136 2.50 11.86 -24.81
CA GLY A 136 1.53 12.81 -24.24
C GLY A 136 2.14 14.08 -23.64
N GLY A 137 3.45 14.11 -23.44
CA GLY A 137 4.13 15.24 -22.79
C GLY A 137 3.74 15.45 -21.33
N ASP A 138 4.11 16.62 -20.78
CA ASP A 138 3.95 16.95 -19.37
C ASP A 138 2.48 16.99 -18.89
N VAL A 139 1.54 17.30 -19.78
CA VAL A 139 0.11 17.33 -19.48
C VAL A 139 -0.37 15.94 -19.05
N TYR A 140 -0.04 14.91 -19.81
CA TYR A 140 -0.47 13.54 -19.49
C TYR A 140 0.29 12.92 -18.32
N ILE A 141 1.50 13.37 -18.03
CA ILE A 141 2.21 13.03 -16.78
C ILE A 141 1.45 13.62 -15.58
N SER A 142 0.98 14.86 -15.70
CA SER A 142 0.16 15.51 -14.67
C SER A 142 -1.18 14.79 -14.48
N VAL A 143 -1.85 14.41 -15.56
CA VAL A 143 -3.07 13.58 -15.53
C VAL A 143 -2.80 12.25 -14.81
N MET A 144 -1.71 11.55 -15.15
CA MET A 144 -1.35 10.29 -14.51
C MET A 144 -1.07 10.45 -13.01
N THR A 145 -0.49 11.58 -12.61
CA THR A 145 -0.27 11.90 -11.20
C THR A 145 -1.60 12.04 -10.43
N ILE A 146 -2.59 12.71 -11.02
CA ILE A 146 -3.94 12.81 -10.44
C ILE A 146 -4.60 11.43 -10.36
N VAL A 147 -4.56 10.64 -11.44
CA VAL A 147 -5.12 9.29 -11.47
C VAL A 147 -4.45 8.38 -10.44
N ALA A 148 -3.12 8.44 -10.32
CA ALA A 148 -2.37 7.66 -9.34
C ALA A 148 -2.69 8.06 -7.89
N SER A 149 -2.89 9.35 -7.62
CA SER A 149 -3.27 9.86 -6.30
C SER A 149 -4.68 9.41 -5.91
N LEU A 150 -5.64 9.50 -6.84
CA LEU A 150 -6.99 8.97 -6.65
C LEU A 150 -6.97 7.45 -6.44
N ARG A 151 -6.19 6.74 -7.23
CA ARG A 151 -5.99 5.30 -7.06
C ARG A 151 -5.49 4.96 -5.66
N GLN A 152 -4.45 5.64 -5.18
CA GLN A 152 -3.90 5.40 -3.84
C GLN A 152 -4.95 5.65 -2.75
N MET A 153 -5.75 6.72 -2.87
CA MET A 153 -6.83 7.02 -1.94
C MET A 153 -7.88 5.90 -1.91
N ILE A 154 -8.25 5.35 -3.06
CA ILE A 154 -9.24 4.28 -3.21
C ILE A 154 -8.70 2.92 -2.75
N GLU A 155 -7.43 2.61 -3.06
CA GLU A 155 -6.80 1.34 -2.69
C GLU A 155 -6.48 1.23 -1.19
N THR A 156 -6.26 2.34 -0.49
CA THR A 156 -5.89 2.33 0.93
C THR A 156 -6.89 1.56 1.82
N PRO A 157 -8.23 1.77 1.74
CA PRO A 157 -9.18 0.96 2.47
C PRO A 157 -9.22 -0.51 2.03
N ILE A 158 -8.99 -0.79 0.74
CA ILE A 158 -8.90 -2.17 0.24
C ILE A 158 -7.72 -2.90 0.88
N TYR A 159 -6.56 -2.24 0.96
CA TYR A 159 -5.40 -2.79 1.69
C TYR A 159 -5.71 -3.00 3.17
N ALA A 160 -6.39 -2.06 3.82
CA ALA A 160 -6.76 -2.18 5.23
C ALA A 160 -7.68 -3.40 5.49
N ILE A 161 -8.68 -3.63 4.64
CA ILE A 161 -9.57 -4.79 4.72
C ILE A 161 -8.76 -6.09 4.52
N ASN A 162 -7.86 -6.12 3.53
CA ASN A 162 -7.00 -7.26 3.26
C ASN A 162 -6.07 -7.58 4.44
N GLU A 163 -5.37 -6.58 4.97
CA GLU A 163 -4.44 -6.75 6.10
C GLU A 163 -5.16 -7.13 7.39
N GLY A 164 -6.36 -6.57 7.64
CA GLY A 164 -7.18 -6.93 8.80
C GLY A 164 -7.72 -8.37 8.74
N THR A 165 -7.99 -8.88 7.54
CA THR A 165 -8.54 -10.24 7.33
C THR A 165 -7.44 -11.30 7.27
N SER A 166 -6.23 -10.95 6.83
CA SER A 166 -5.10 -11.86 6.66
C SER A 166 -4.76 -12.67 7.92
N PRO A 167 -4.64 -12.08 9.13
CA PRO A 167 -4.38 -12.83 10.36
C PRO A 167 -5.48 -13.83 10.69
N ILE A 168 -6.74 -13.48 10.43
CA ILE A 168 -7.89 -14.35 10.70
C ILE A 168 -7.83 -15.61 9.81
N ILE A 169 -7.51 -15.43 8.52
CA ILE A 169 -7.36 -16.54 7.59
C ILE A 169 -6.16 -17.40 7.98
N SER A 170 -5.01 -16.79 8.26
CA SER A 170 -3.76 -17.48 8.62
C SER A 170 -3.92 -18.32 9.89
N TYR A 171 -4.51 -17.74 10.93
CA TYR A 171 -4.78 -18.43 12.20
C TYR A 171 -5.67 -19.66 12.01
N ASN A 172 -6.80 -19.49 11.30
CA ASN A 172 -7.73 -20.61 11.06
C ASN A 172 -7.14 -21.68 10.13
N TYR A 173 -6.25 -21.28 9.22
CA TYR A 173 -5.49 -22.23 8.39
C TYR A 173 -4.52 -23.07 9.24
N GLY A 174 -3.74 -22.41 10.11
CA GLY A 174 -2.85 -23.09 11.05
C GLY A 174 -3.62 -24.03 12.01
N ALA A 175 -4.81 -23.62 12.45
CA ALA A 175 -5.70 -24.42 13.29
C ALA A 175 -6.43 -25.56 12.51
N LYS A 176 -6.12 -25.79 11.23
CA LYS A 176 -6.76 -26.81 10.36
C LYS A 176 -8.28 -26.70 10.29
N ARG A 177 -8.84 -25.46 10.26
CA ARG A 177 -10.28 -25.18 10.22
C ARG A 177 -10.72 -24.68 8.84
N PRO A 178 -10.83 -25.52 7.79
CA PRO A 178 -11.06 -25.10 6.41
C PRO A 178 -12.39 -24.36 6.21
N LYS A 179 -13.45 -24.72 6.96
CA LYS A 179 -14.74 -24.00 6.88
C LYS A 179 -14.61 -22.55 7.31
N ARG A 180 -13.82 -22.24 8.34
CA ARG A 180 -13.57 -20.87 8.80
C ARG A 180 -12.68 -20.09 7.83
N VAL A 181 -11.68 -20.75 7.24
CA VAL A 181 -10.84 -20.17 6.18
C VAL A 181 -11.70 -19.74 4.98
N LYS A 182 -12.57 -20.62 4.49
CA LYS A 182 -13.51 -20.30 3.39
C LYS A 182 -14.44 -19.13 3.77
N LYS A 183 -15.01 -19.13 4.99
CA LYS A 183 -15.86 -18.03 5.46
C LYS A 183 -15.09 -16.71 5.54
N GLY A 184 -13.86 -16.71 6.07
CA GLY A 184 -13.00 -15.53 6.11
C GLY A 184 -12.70 -14.98 4.72
N GLY A 185 -12.37 -15.87 3.76
CA GLY A 185 -12.17 -15.47 2.36
C GLY A 185 -13.44 -14.92 1.70
N ALA A 186 -14.60 -15.51 1.98
CA ALA A 186 -15.88 -15.01 1.47
C ALA A 186 -16.22 -13.61 2.03
N VAL A 187 -16.03 -13.40 3.33
CA VAL A 187 -16.24 -12.09 3.97
C VAL A 187 -15.28 -11.05 3.38
N LEU A 188 -13.99 -11.37 3.23
CA LEU A 188 -13.01 -10.51 2.58
C LEU A 188 -13.49 -10.11 1.18
N MET A 189 -13.86 -11.08 0.36
CA MET A 189 -14.33 -10.86 -1.00
C MET A 189 -15.57 -9.96 -1.04
N THR A 190 -16.57 -10.22 -0.18
CA THR A 190 -17.80 -9.43 -0.11
C THR A 190 -17.51 -7.98 0.28
N LEU A 191 -16.68 -7.74 1.31
CA LEU A 191 -16.36 -6.40 1.78
C LEU A 191 -15.59 -5.60 0.72
N VAL A 192 -14.57 -6.20 0.10
CA VAL A 192 -13.76 -5.52 -0.93
C VAL A 192 -14.62 -5.21 -2.15
N ILE A 193 -15.37 -6.19 -2.68
CA ILE A 193 -16.20 -5.98 -3.87
C ILE A 193 -17.30 -4.95 -3.61
N ALA A 194 -17.98 -5.01 -2.45
CA ALA A 194 -19.02 -4.04 -2.11
C ALA A 194 -18.45 -2.61 -2.05
N TYR A 195 -17.32 -2.42 -1.39
CA TYR A 195 -16.61 -1.13 -1.33
C TYR A 195 -16.23 -0.64 -2.74
N THR A 196 -15.65 -1.53 -3.54
CA THR A 196 -15.20 -1.20 -4.90
C THR A 196 -16.35 -0.82 -5.81
N ILE A 197 -17.48 -1.54 -5.77
CA ILE A 197 -18.66 -1.20 -6.57
C ILE A 197 -19.15 0.21 -6.24
N VAL A 198 -19.22 0.57 -4.95
CA VAL A 198 -19.62 1.91 -4.53
C VAL A 198 -18.71 2.97 -5.09
N LEU A 199 -17.40 2.84 -4.91
CA LEU A 199 -16.44 3.84 -5.39
C LEU A 199 -16.31 3.86 -6.91
N TRP A 200 -16.34 2.71 -7.54
CA TRP A 200 -16.36 2.61 -9.01
C TRP A 200 -17.57 3.34 -9.60
N SER A 201 -18.75 3.19 -8.97
CA SER A 201 -19.94 3.93 -9.38
C SER A 201 -19.76 5.44 -9.26
N VAL A 202 -19.13 5.92 -8.18
CA VAL A 202 -18.80 7.34 -8.00
C VAL A 202 -17.85 7.83 -9.09
N ILE A 203 -16.81 7.05 -9.41
CA ILE A 203 -15.84 7.40 -10.47
C ILE A 203 -16.51 7.54 -11.83
N ILE A 204 -17.42 6.64 -12.18
CA ILE A 204 -18.09 6.63 -13.49
C ILE A 204 -19.13 7.75 -13.58
N ILE A 205 -19.93 7.96 -12.51
CA ILE A 205 -21.04 8.91 -12.50
C ILE A 205 -20.54 10.36 -12.30
N ALA A 206 -19.56 10.54 -11.40
CA ALA A 206 -19.17 11.86 -10.93
C ALA A 206 -17.64 12.12 -10.97
N PRO A 207 -16.92 11.79 -12.06
CA PRO A 207 -15.46 11.91 -12.15
C PRO A 207 -14.98 13.35 -11.95
N LYS A 208 -15.76 14.32 -12.39
CA LYS A 208 -15.44 15.75 -12.27
C LYS A 208 -15.20 16.18 -10.83
N TYR A 209 -16.05 15.75 -9.89
CA TYR A 209 -15.90 16.13 -8.48
C TYR A 209 -14.65 15.52 -7.83
N LEU A 210 -14.25 14.32 -8.25
CA LEU A 210 -13.03 13.68 -7.76
C LEU A 210 -11.78 14.41 -8.27
N ILE A 211 -11.77 14.84 -9.53
CA ILE A 211 -10.64 15.56 -10.12
C ILE A 211 -10.52 16.97 -9.52
N LEU A 212 -11.65 17.63 -9.20
CA LEU A 212 -11.68 18.94 -8.54
C LEU A 212 -10.95 18.95 -7.18
N LEU A 213 -10.78 17.81 -6.52
CA LEU A 213 -9.98 17.72 -5.29
C LEU A 213 -8.49 17.97 -5.53
N PHE A 214 -8.02 17.84 -6.78
CA PHE A 214 -6.60 17.93 -7.14
C PHE A 214 -6.28 19.13 -8.03
N THR A 215 -7.21 19.53 -8.90
CA THR A 215 -6.99 20.65 -9.83
C THR A 215 -8.29 21.36 -10.17
N SER A 216 -8.17 22.68 -10.36
CA SER A 216 -9.25 23.53 -10.88
C SER A 216 -9.01 23.93 -12.35
N ASP A 217 -7.92 23.47 -12.98
CA ASP A 217 -7.61 23.75 -14.37
C ASP A 217 -8.56 22.98 -15.29
N THR A 218 -9.38 23.74 -16.05
CA THR A 218 -10.38 23.20 -16.96
C THR A 218 -9.77 22.42 -18.13
N ASN A 219 -8.59 22.80 -18.60
CA ASN A 219 -7.90 22.13 -19.70
C ASN A 219 -7.41 20.75 -19.22
N LEU A 220 -6.77 20.70 -18.06
CA LEU A 220 -6.29 19.44 -17.48
C LEU A 220 -7.46 18.51 -17.12
N MET A 221 -8.62 19.06 -16.71
CA MET A 221 -9.82 18.28 -16.43
C MET A 221 -10.39 17.61 -17.67
N ALA A 222 -10.33 18.25 -18.85
CA ALA A 222 -10.82 17.70 -20.09
C ALA A 222 -10.11 16.40 -20.47
N ASP A 223 -8.80 16.32 -20.21
CA ASP A 223 -7.99 15.12 -20.46
C ASP A 223 -8.08 14.11 -19.31
N ALA A 224 -8.19 14.59 -18.07
CA ALA A 224 -8.22 13.74 -16.87
C ALA A 224 -9.51 12.92 -16.74
N ILE A 225 -10.68 13.46 -17.13
CA ILE A 225 -11.97 12.74 -17.04
C ILE A 225 -11.98 11.45 -17.87
N PRO A 226 -11.67 11.47 -19.18
CA PRO A 226 -11.63 10.25 -19.98
C PRO A 226 -10.51 9.30 -19.50
N ALA A 227 -9.33 9.81 -19.15
CA ALA A 227 -8.23 9.01 -18.62
C ALA A 227 -8.63 8.26 -17.35
N LEU A 228 -9.29 8.94 -16.40
CA LEU A 228 -9.79 8.35 -15.16
C LEU A 228 -10.80 7.20 -15.45
N LYS A 229 -11.76 7.43 -16.34
CA LYS A 229 -12.76 6.42 -16.71
C LYS A 229 -12.11 5.19 -17.34
N MET A 230 -11.14 5.39 -18.25
CA MET A 230 -10.41 4.29 -18.91
C MET A 230 -9.58 3.50 -17.88
N TYR A 231 -8.84 4.19 -17.02
CA TYR A 231 -8.00 3.56 -16.02
C TYR A 231 -8.79 2.70 -15.01
N PHE A 232 -9.95 3.19 -14.60
CA PHE A 232 -10.79 2.47 -13.62
C PHE A 232 -11.83 1.53 -14.25
N ALA A 233 -11.90 1.42 -15.59
CA ALA A 233 -12.88 0.56 -16.26
C ALA A 233 -12.82 -0.91 -15.79
N ALA A 234 -11.62 -1.44 -15.60
CA ALA A 234 -11.37 -2.82 -15.18
C ALA A 234 -10.99 -2.96 -13.66
N PHE A 235 -11.22 -1.92 -12.86
CA PHE A 235 -10.75 -1.87 -11.47
C PHE A 235 -11.25 -3.01 -10.58
N ILE A 236 -12.50 -3.46 -10.80
CA ILE A 236 -13.10 -4.60 -10.09
C ILE A 236 -12.27 -5.88 -10.27
N PHE A 237 -11.74 -6.12 -11.47
CA PHE A 237 -10.88 -7.30 -11.73
C PHE A 237 -9.54 -7.20 -11.02
N MET A 238 -9.03 -5.99 -10.82
CA MET A 238 -7.79 -5.76 -10.07
C MET A 238 -7.96 -6.13 -8.60
N ASP A 239 -9.12 -5.86 -8.02
CA ASP A 239 -9.42 -6.22 -6.63
C ASP A 239 -9.48 -7.72 -6.40
N LEU A 240 -10.00 -8.49 -7.35
CA LEU A 240 -9.95 -9.94 -7.29
C LEU A 240 -8.52 -10.45 -7.16
N GLN A 241 -7.56 -9.78 -7.81
CA GLN A 241 -6.16 -10.12 -7.67
C GLN A 241 -5.60 -9.78 -6.28
N TYR A 242 -5.95 -8.62 -5.70
CA TYR A 242 -5.52 -8.27 -4.34
C TYR A 242 -6.05 -9.27 -3.31
N ILE A 243 -7.32 -9.65 -3.43
CA ILE A 243 -7.95 -10.69 -2.60
C ILE A 243 -7.20 -12.01 -2.75
N GLY A 244 -6.95 -12.45 -3.99
CA GLY A 244 -6.21 -13.68 -4.28
C GLY A 244 -4.79 -13.67 -3.69
N GLN A 245 -4.07 -12.55 -3.82
CA GLN A 245 -2.73 -12.41 -3.23
C GLN A 245 -2.76 -12.48 -1.71
N THR A 246 -3.74 -11.84 -1.07
CA THR A 246 -3.90 -11.88 0.39
C THR A 246 -4.20 -13.30 0.85
N ILE A 247 -5.07 -14.04 0.17
CA ILE A 247 -5.36 -15.45 0.46
C ILE A 247 -4.10 -16.29 0.28
N PHE A 248 -3.35 -16.15 -0.82
CA PHE A 248 -2.12 -16.91 -1.03
C PHE A 248 -1.05 -16.63 0.04
N LYS A 249 -0.86 -15.37 0.42
CA LYS A 249 0.04 -14.99 1.52
C LYS A 249 -0.41 -15.62 2.84
N SER A 250 -1.70 -15.51 3.18
CA SER A 250 -2.28 -16.05 4.41
C SER A 250 -2.17 -17.58 4.50
N LEU A 251 -2.17 -18.26 3.37
CA LEU A 251 -1.98 -19.72 3.26
C LEU A 251 -0.50 -20.12 3.11
N ASN A 252 0.45 -19.20 3.29
CA ASN A 252 1.90 -19.40 3.09
C ASN A 252 2.28 -19.89 1.68
N LYS A 253 1.47 -19.58 0.66
CA LYS A 253 1.70 -19.93 -0.75
C LYS A 253 2.43 -18.81 -1.49
N LYS A 254 3.63 -18.46 -1.02
CA LYS A 254 4.44 -17.34 -1.54
C LYS A 254 4.77 -17.43 -3.02
N LYS A 255 5.08 -18.63 -3.55
CA LYS A 255 5.41 -18.82 -4.97
C LYS A 255 4.25 -18.41 -5.88
N GLN A 256 3.03 -18.82 -5.52
CA GLN A 256 1.82 -18.46 -6.27
C GLN A 256 1.54 -16.94 -6.20
N ALA A 257 1.70 -16.32 -5.03
CA ALA A 257 1.52 -14.87 -4.88
C ALA A 257 2.51 -14.07 -5.76
N ILE A 258 3.78 -14.47 -5.79
CA ILE A 258 4.81 -13.85 -6.64
C ILE A 258 4.48 -14.07 -8.12
N PHE A 259 4.17 -15.31 -8.52
CA PHE A 259 3.89 -15.66 -9.91
C PHE A 259 2.75 -14.82 -10.49
N PHE A 260 1.60 -14.76 -9.82
CA PHE A 260 0.47 -13.97 -10.30
C PHE A 260 0.73 -12.46 -10.29
N SER A 261 1.56 -11.97 -9.37
CA SER A 261 1.98 -10.56 -9.39
C SER A 261 2.86 -10.25 -10.59
N LEU A 262 3.86 -11.09 -10.87
CA LEU A 262 4.76 -10.92 -12.00
C LEU A 262 4.03 -11.10 -13.34
N LEU A 263 3.15 -12.11 -13.43
CA LEU A 263 2.35 -12.36 -14.62
C LEU A 263 1.58 -11.10 -15.03
N ARG A 264 0.83 -10.51 -14.10
CA ARG A 264 0.03 -9.32 -14.40
C ARG A 264 0.90 -8.11 -14.75
N LYS A 265 1.91 -7.81 -13.92
CA LYS A 265 2.62 -6.54 -13.99
C LYS A 265 3.73 -6.55 -15.03
N VAL A 266 4.55 -7.62 -15.06
CA VAL A 266 5.71 -7.70 -15.96
C VAL A 266 5.33 -8.28 -17.31
N ILE A 267 4.54 -9.35 -17.34
CA ILE A 267 4.24 -10.06 -18.58
C ILE A 267 3.06 -9.43 -19.33
N ILE A 268 2.09 -8.83 -18.63
CA ILE A 268 0.92 -8.24 -19.24
C ILE A 268 1.03 -6.70 -19.29
N ALA A 269 1.09 -6.02 -18.13
CA ALA A 269 0.96 -4.57 -18.08
C ALA A 269 2.15 -3.85 -18.76
N ILE A 270 3.41 -4.22 -18.48
CA ILE A 270 4.56 -3.53 -19.09
C ILE A 270 4.53 -3.66 -20.63
N PRO A 271 4.38 -4.84 -21.27
CA PRO A 271 4.28 -4.91 -22.73
C PRO A 271 3.09 -4.14 -23.28
N LEU A 272 1.91 -4.21 -22.65
CA LEU A 272 0.74 -3.46 -23.10
C LEU A 272 0.96 -1.94 -23.01
N THR A 273 1.68 -1.46 -22.01
CA THR A 273 2.05 -0.03 -21.89
C THR A 273 2.84 0.48 -23.09
N TYR A 274 3.58 -0.38 -23.79
CA TYR A 274 4.29 -0.03 -25.04
C TYR A 274 3.47 -0.36 -26.28
N ILE A 275 2.81 -1.52 -26.32
CA ILE A 275 2.07 -1.99 -27.52
C ILE A 275 0.88 -1.08 -27.81
N LEU A 276 0.04 -0.77 -26.84
CA LEU A 276 -1.18 -0.01 -27.06
C LEU A 276 -0.92 1.42 -27.56
N PRO A 277 0.01 2.21 -27.00
CA PRO A 277 0.30 3.54 -27.50
C PRO A 277 0.97 3.56 -28.87
N PHE A 278 1.98 2.71 -29.09
CA PHE A 278 2.83 2.78 -30.28
C PHE A 278 2.33 1.92 -31.43
N MET A 279 1.97 0.65 -31.18
CA MET A 279 1.55 -0.27 -32.25
C MET A 279 0.07 -0.08 -32.61
N MET A 280 -0.81 0.06 -31.63
CA MET A 280 -2.24 0.30 -31.85
C MET A 280 -2.58 1.78 -32.05
N LYS A 281 -1.59 2.67 -31.99
CA LYS A 281 -1.72 4.13 -32.22
C LYS A 281 -2.76 4.80 -31.32
N LEU A 282 -2.97 4.26 -30.10
CA LEU A 282 -3.89 4.84 -29.13
C LEU A 282 -3.30 6.04 -28.38
N GLY A 283 -2.02 6.37 -28.62
CA GLY A 283 -1.36 7.48 -27.97
C GLY A 283 -1.40 7.38 -26.44
N PRO A 284 -1.55 8.51 -25.71
CA PRO A 284 -1.58 8.51 -24.25
C PRO A 284 -2.70 7.64 -23.65
N GLN A 285 -3.84 7.53 -24.32
CA GLN A 285 -4.98 6.71 -23.86
C GLN A 285 -4.61 5.23 -23.73
N GLY A 286 -3.72 4.73 -24.61
CA GLY A 286 -3.22 3.36 -24.53
C GLY A 286 -2.51 3.03 -23.22
N VAL A 287 -1.83 4.00 -22.58
CA VAL A 287 -1.18 3.81 -21.29
C VAL A 287 -2.19 3.67 -20.15
N PHE A 288 -3.31 4.39 -20.21
CA PHE A 288 -4.37 4.31 -19.19
C PHE A 288 -5.20 3.02 -19.30
N ILE A 289 -5.21 2.37 -20.46
CA ILE A 289 -5.89 1.09 -20.69
C ILE A 289 -5.00 -0.10 -20.29
N ALA A 290 -3.67 0.04 -20.41
CA ALA A 290 -2.69 -1.02 -20.10
C ALA A 290 -2.60 -1.37 -18.64
#